data_066b1817b0a6c6689aabd4b0f19f1ae4
#
_entry.id   066b1817b0a6c6689aabd4b0f19f1ae4
#
_cell.length_a   1.000
_cell.length_b   1.000
_cell.length_c   1.000
_cell.angle_alpha   90.00
_cell.angle_beta   90.00
_cell.angle_gamma   90.00
#
_symmetry.space_group_name_H-M   'P 1'
#
loop_
_entity.id
_entity.type
_entity.pdbx_description
1 polymer ?
#
loop_
_entity_poly.entity_id
_entity_poly.type
_entity_poly.pdbx_seq_one_letter_code
_entity_poly.pdbx_strand_id
1 'polypeptide(L)'
;MSDGLAQLLEAGRAVEELELRSTFGFMAFHGGRLEVTTDRIAREAAEISGSSYYGVLHTDPDPKHIPSTRFDPAESDRLSTFLDHVEIVVTVHGFGRRGMFSSLLLGGRNRDLAHHVGRHIDPLLPGYRIITDLAEIPVRLRGLHDRNPVNLSLIHI
;
A
#
# COMPACT_ATOMS: atom_id res chain seq x y z
N MET A 1 -5.00 3.14 24.36
CA MET A 1 -5.76 2.84 23.12
C MET A 1 -4.82 3.10 21.96
N SER A 2 -4.70 2.20 21.02
CA SER A 2 -3.81 2.41 19.90
C SER A 2 -4.58 3.16 18.81
N ASP A 3 -3.95 4.19 18.30
CA ASP A 3 -4.51 5.08 17.27
C ASP A 3 -4.99 4.31 16.04
N GLY A 4 -6.20 4.60 15.56
CA GLY A 4 -6.74 4.17 14.26
C GLY A 4 -6.65 5.31 13.24
N LEU A 5 -7.16 5.07 12.03
CA LEU A 5 -7.18 6.08 10.96
C LEU A 5 -7.95 7.33 11.38
N ALA A 6 -9.15 7.17 11.96
CA ALA A 6 -9.97 8.31 12.40
C ALA A 6 -9.21 9.22 13.37
N GLN A 7 -8.52 8.65 14.35
CA GLN A 7 -7.77 9.43 15.34
C GLN A 7 -6.58 10.18 14.73
N LEU A 8 -5.92 9.62 13.71
CA LEU A 8 -4.84 10.31 12.98
C LEU A 8 -5.39 11.53 12.23
N LEU A 9 -6.53 11.36 11.56
CA LEU A 9 -7.17 12.42 10.78
C LEU A 9 -7.71 13.54 11.67
N GLU A 10 -8.43 13.20 12.72
CA GLU A 10 -9.00 14.16 13.69
C GLU A 10 -7.90 14.98 14.40
N ALA A 11 -6.76 14.34 14.70
CA ALA A 11 -5.63 15.02 15.31
C ALA A 11 -4.79 15.85 14.32
N GLY A 12 -5.13 15.87 13.02
CA GLY A 12 -4.36 16.56 11.98
C GLY A 12 -2.95 15.99 11.77
N ARG A 13 -2.71 14.73 12.19
CA ARG A 13 -1.43 14.03 12.05
C ARG A 13 -1.28 13.30 10.73
N ALA A 14 -2.35 13.20 9.96
CA ALA A 14 -2.34 12.68 8.61
C ALA A 14 -3.44 13.37 7.78
N VAL A 15 -3.28 13.32 6.46
CA VAL A 15 -4.29 13.74 5.48
C VAL A 15 -4.52 12.62 4.49
N GLU A 16 -5.75 12.53 3.98
CA GLU A 16 -6.09 11.57 2.92
C GLU A 16 -6.14 12.26 1.57
N GLU A 17 -5.65 11.55 0.56
CA GLU A 17 -5.81 11.89 -0.85
C GLU A 17 -6.59 10.80 -1.56
N LEU A 18 -7.52 11.17 -2.44
CA LEU A 18 -8.35 10.27 -3.23
C LEU A 18 -8.52 10.80 -4.64
N GLU A 19 -8.23 9.98 -5.63
CA GLU A 19 -8.51 10.23 -7.04
C GLU A 19 -9.09 8.96 -7.68
N LEU A 20 -10.35 9.03 -8.12
CA LEU A 20 -11.02 7.92 -8.78
C LEU A 20 -10.89 8.05 -10.30
N ARG A 21 -10.45 6.96 -10.94
CA ARG A 21 -10.34 6.81 -12.40
C ARG A 21 -10.83 5.43 -12.81
N SER A 22 -9.93 4.49 -13.10
CA SER A 22 -10.30 3.11 -13.44
C SER A 22 -10.53 2.24 -12.20
N THR A 23 -11.04 1.02 -12.41
CA THR A 23 -11.19 0.01 -11.34
C THR A 23 -9.88 -0.66 -10.92
N PHE A 24 -8.76 -0.26 -11.50
CA PHE A 24 -7.43 -0.57 -10.99
C PHE A 24 -6.94 0.58 -10.10
N GLY A 25 -6.39 0.28 -8.94
CA GLY A 25 -5.96 1.29 -7.98
C GLY A 25 -4.52 1.09 -7.48
N PHE A 26 -3.89 2.21 -7.17
CA PHE A 26 -2.65 2.26 -6.39
C PHE A 26 -2.92 2.96 -5.07
N MET A 27 -2.29 2.48 -4.00
CA MET A 27 -2.45 3.10 -2.70
C MET A 27 -1.19 3.09 -1.86
N ALA A 28 -1.12 4.01 -0.88
CA ALA A 28 -0.08 4.07 0.13
C ALA A 28 -0.68 4.46 1.49
N PHE A 29 -0.60 3.58 2.49
CA PHE A 29 -1.10 3.85 3.85
C PHE A 29 -0.15 4.70 4.70
N HIS A 30 1.13 4.72 4.37
CA HIS A 30 2.17 5.28 5.23
C HIS A 30 2.98 6.38 4.52
N GLY A 31 2.37 7.06 3.55
CA GLY A 31 3.02 8.13 2.79
C GLY A 31 3.43 9.34 3.64
N GLY A 32 3.92 10.38 2.98
CA GLY A 32 4.39 11.59 3.64
C GLY A 32 5.68 11.35 4.44
N ARG A 33 5.65 11.61 5.74
CA ARG A 33 6.85 11.54 6.58
C ARG A 33 7.16 10.16 7.15
N LEU A 34 6.25 9.18 7.04
CA LEU A 34 6.45 7.85 7.64
C LEU A 34 7.26 6.93 6.73
N GLU A 35 6.72 6.59 5.58
CA GLU A 35 7.41 5.81 4.54
C GLU A 35 7.63 6.73 3.33
N VAL A 36 8.67 7.56 3.41
CA VAL A 36 8.94 8.63 2.45
C VAL A 36 8.97 8.10 1.02
N THR A 37 8.29 8.80 0.11
CA THR A 37 8.12 8.51 -1.33
C THR A 37 7.09 7.46 -1.71
N THR A 38 6.55 6.64 -0.81
CA THR A 38 5.57 5.61 -1.16
C THR A 38 4.29 6.18 -1.77
N ASP A 39 3.79 7.29 -1.23
CA ASP A 39 2.66 8.05 -1.78
C ASP A 39 2.95 8.61 -3.18
N ARG A 40 4.16 9.13 -3.40
CA ARG A 40 4.56 9.66 -4.71
C ARG A 40 4.63 8.55 -5.76
N ILE A 41 5.24 7.41 -5.42
CA ILE A 41 5.31 6.25 -6.32
C ILE A 41 3.90 5.77 -6.69
N ALA A 42 3.02 5.61 -5.70
CA ALA A 42 1.64 5.17 -5.92
C ALA A 42 0.85 6.16 -6.78
N ARG A 43 0.98 7.47 -6.51
CA ARG A 43 0.32 8.53 -7.28
C ARG A 43 0.81 8.60 -8.72
N GLU A 44 2.12 8.64 -8.93
CA GLU A 44 2.71 8.69 -10.27
C GLU A 44 2.33 7.46 -11.10
N ALA A 45 2.35 6.27 -10.49
CA ALA A 45 1.90 5.04 -11.15
C ALA A 45 0.43 5.13 -11.56
N ALA A 46 -0.43 5.64 -10.69
CA ALA A 46 -1.84 5.85 -10.98
C ALA A 46 -2.06 6.87 -12.10
N GLU A 47 -1.36 8.00 -12.08
CA GLU A 47 -1.44 9.04 -13.11
C GLU A 47 -1.03 8.51 -14.49
N ILE A 48 0.13 7.87 -14.57
CA ILE A 48 0.68 7.35 -15.85
C ILE A 48 -0.23 6.27 -16.44
N SER A 49 -0.83 5.42 -15.61
CA SER A 49 -1.67 4.30 -16.04
C SER A 49 -3.17 4.64 -16.17
N GLY A 50 -3.60 5.85 -15.79
CA GLY A 50 -5.02 6.19 -15.70
C GLY A 50 -5.77 5.42 -14.62
N SER A 51 -5.06 4.97 -13.59
CA SER A 51 -5.61 4.22 -12.46
C SER A 51 -6.09 5.13 -11.33
N SER A 52 -6.90 4.58 -10.44
CA SER A 52 -7.33 5.27 -9.22
C SER A 52 -6.18 5.33 -8.20
N TYR A 53 -6.22 6.34 -7.34
CA TYR A 53 -5.22 6.53 -6.29
C TYR A 53 -5.88 6.81 -4.94
N TYR A 54 -5.32 6.23 -3.89
CA TYR A 54 -5.61 6.58 -2.49
C TYR A 54 -4.31 6.63 -1.69
N GLY A 55 -4.16 7.67 -0.87
CA GLY A 55 -3.00 7.82 0.01
C GLY A 55 -3.34 8.40 1.36
N VAL A 56 -2.65 7.91 2.40
CA VAL A 56 -2.61 8.52 3.73
C VAL A 56 -1.22 9.12 3.92
N LEU A 57 -1.15 10.44 4.01
CA LEU A 57 0.09 11.20 4.14
C LEU A 57 0.26 11.63 5.58
N HIS A 58 1.23 11.04 6.27
CA HIS A 58 1.58 11.41 7.64
C HIS A 58 2.31 12.76 7.65
N THR A 59 1.79 13.71 8.43
CA THR A 59 2.32 15.08 8.54
C THR A 59 3.10 15.32 9.83
N ASP A 60 2.94 14.44 10.80
CA ASP A 60 3.63 14.51 12.09
C ASP A 60 5.16 14.53 11.89
N PRO A 61 5.92 15.38 12.59
CA PRO A 61 7.39 15.37 12.57
C PRO A 61 8.00 14.05 13.07
N ASP A 62 7.33 13.36 13.98
CA ASP A 62 7.71 12.06 14.52
C ASP A 62 6.55 11.05 14.36
N PRO A 63 6.28 10.60 13.12
CA PRO A 63 5.11 9.78 12.86
C PRO A 63 5.28 8.38 13.45
N LYS A 64 4.24 7.90 14.14
CA LYS A 64 4.20 6.53 14.65
C LYS A 64 3.62 5.60 13.61
N HIS A 65 4.31 4.49 13.39
CA HIS A 65 3.83 3.45 12.49
C HIS A 65 2.58 2.78 13.06
N ILE A 66 1.50 2.80 12.29
CA ILE A 66 0.26 2.06 12.54
C ILE A 66 0.19 0.93 11.51
N PRO A 67 0.05 -0.33 11.92
CA PRO A 67 -0.06 -1.43 10.97
C PRO A 67 -1.25 -1.24 10.02
N SER A 68 -1.10 -1.63 8.75
CA SER A 68 -2.17 -1.55 7.73
C SER A 68 -3.47 -2.23 8.18
N THR A 69 -3.39 -3.24 9.04
CA THR A 69 -4.54 -3.95 9.62
C THR A 69 -5.38 -3.12 10.59
N ARG A 70 -4.98 -1.89 10.85
CA ARG A 70 -5.70 -0.91 11.69
C ARG A 70 -6.32 0.24 10.91
N PHE A 71 -6.18 0.24 9.62
CA PHE A 71 -6.88 1.16 8.73
C PHE A 71 -8.24 0.54 8.43
N ASP A 72 -9.25 0.89 9.22
CA ASP A 72 -10.61 0.39 9.05
C ASP A 72 -11.36 1.26 8.02
N PRO A 73 -11.90 0.70 6.93
CA PRO A 73 -12.73 1.46 5.98
C PRO A 73 -13.93 2.16 6.62
N ALA A 74 -14.44 1.62 7.73
CA ALA A 74 -15.53 2.25 8.48
C ALA A 74 -15.12 3.57 9.17
N GLU A 75 -13.83 3.85 9.29
CA GLU A 75 -13.28 5.07 9.88
C GLU A 75 -13.06 6.20 8.87
N SER A 76 -13.20 5.94 7.55
CA SER A 76 -12.99 6.91 6.49
C SER A 76 -13.87 6.67 5.28
N ASP A 77 -14.72 7.65 4.95
CA ASP A 77 -15.53 7.62 3.74
C ASP A 77 -14.68 7.59 2.46
N ARG A 78 -13.49 8.21 2.47
CA ARG A 78 -12.57 8.20 1.33
C ARG A 78 -11.97 6.82 1.11
N LEU A 79 -11.51 6.15 2.17
CA LEU A 79 -11.00 4.79 2.09
C LEU A 79 -12.09 3.81 1.63
N SER A 80 -13.28 3.90 2.23
CA SER A 80 -14.45 3.09 1.83
C SER A 80 -14.77 3.30 0.36
N THR A 81 -14.91 4.57 -0.08
CA THR A 81 -15.19 4.91 -1.48
C THR A 81 -14.15 4.36 -2.44
N PHE A 82 -12.85 4.45 -2.09
CA PHE A 82 -11.79 3.88 -2.92
C PHE A 82 -11.91 2.36 -3.04
N LEU A 83 -12.07 1.65 -1.91
CA LEU A 83 -12.14 0.20 -1.90
C LEU A 83 -13.41 -0.34 -2.60
N ASP A 84 -14.52 0.39 -2.53
CA ASP A 84 -15.76 0.04 -3.25
C ASP A 84 -15.64 0.25 -4.77
N HIS A 85 -14.75 1.16 -5.20
CA HIS A 85 -14.55 1.50 -6.60
C HIS A 85 -13.57 0.57 -7.32
N VAL A 86 -12.51 0.11 -6.63
CA VAL A 86 -11.44 -0.66 -7.27
C VAL A 86 -11.69 -2.18 -7.16
N GLU A 87 -11.36 -2.89 -8.24
CA GLU A 87 -11.37 -4.35 -8.29
C GLU A 87 -9.99 -4.95 -7.99
N ILE A 88 -8.95 -4.24 -8.39
CA ILE A 88 -7.55 -4.63 -8.19
C ILE A 88 -6.80 -3.45 -7.59
N VAL A 89 -6.02 -3.70 -6.55
CA VAL A 89 -5.21 -2.67 -5.92
C VAL A 89 -3.77 -3.13 -5.67
N VAL A 90 -2.82 -2.25 -5.95
CA VAL A 90 -1.42 -2.39 -5.58
C VAL A 90 -1.11 -1.40 -4.47
N THR A 91 -0.70 -1.90 -3.31
CA THR A 91 -0.29 -1.06 -2.19
C THR A 91 1.22 -0.93 -2.13
N VAL A 92 1.70 0.30 -2.09
CA VAL A 92 3.14 0.62 -1.99
C VAL A 92 3.50 0.83 -0.53
N HIS A 93 4.50 0.07 -0.05
CA HIS A 93 5.04 0.16 1.30
C HIS A 93 6.55 0.34 1.28
N GLY A 94 7.06 1.11 2.25
CA GLY A 94 8.46 1.10 2.61
C GLY A 94 8.75 0.04 3.67
N PHE A 95 9.95 -0.52 3.67
CA PHE A 95 10.41 -1.35 4.77
C PHE A 95 11.92 -1.20 4.97
N GLY A 96 12.37 -1.31 6.21
CA GLY A 96 13.78 -1.31 6.57
C GLY A 96 14.13 -2.62 7.27
N ARG A 97 14.79 -3.55 6.55
CA ARG A 97 15.24 -4.80 7.12
C ARG A 97 16.70 -5.09 6.73
N ARG A 98 17.52 -5.39 7.73
CA ARG A 98 18.93 -5.74 7.50
C ARG A 98 19.05 -6.90 6.50
N GLY A 99 19.89 -6.74 5.49
CA GLY A 99 20.10 -7.73 4.43
C GLY A 99 19.08 -7.69 3.28
N MET A 100 18.11 -6.77 3.30
CA MET A 100 17.05 -6.67 2.28
C MET A 100 16.90 -5.26 1.70
N PHE A 101 17.85 -4.35 1.92
CA PHE A 101 17.74 -2.96 1.46
C PHE A 101 17.67 -2.80 -0.06
N SER A 102 18.23 -3.76 -0.81
CA SER A 102 18.13 -3.81 -2.27
C SER A 102 17.16 -4.90 -2.74
N SER A 103 16.08 -5.13 -1.98
CA SER A 103 15.04 -6.09 -2.33
C SER A 103 13.71 -5.38 -2.54
N LEU A 104 12.95 -5.85 -3.55
CA LEU A 104 11.55 -5.50 -3.76
C LEU A 104 10.70 -6.74 -3.48
N LEU A 105 9.78 -6.62 -2.51
CA LEU A 105 8.94 -7.73 -2.08
C LEU A 105 7.56 -7.60 -2.70
N LEU A 106 7.12 -8.60 -3.46
CA LEU A 106 5.82 -8.65 -4.10
C LEU A 106 4.94 -9.68 -3.39
N GLY A 107 4.34 -9.26 -2.30
CA GLY A 107 3.42 -10.03 -1.48
C GLY A 107 1.97 -9.99 -1.99
N GLY A 108 1.02 -10.19 -1.07
CA GLY A 108 -0.41 -10.13 -1.33
C GLY A 108 -1.00 -11.46 -1.80
N ARG A 109 -2.33 -11.49 -1.91
CA ARG A 109 -3.09 -12.69 -2.29
C ARG A 109 -3.11 -12.91 -3.80
N ASN A 110 -3.03 -11.85 -4.61
CA ASN A 110 -3.00 -11.95 -6.07
C ASN A 110 -1.60 -12.36 -6.53
N ARG A 111 -1.34 -13.67 -6.53
CA ARG A 111 -0.03 -14.21 -6.89
C ARG A 111 0.29 -14.04 -8.38
N ASP A 112 -0.72 -14.16 -9.23
CA ASP A 112 -0.57 -13.99 -10.67
C ASP A 112 -0.13 -12.56 -11.00
N LEU A 113 -0.77 -11.56 -10.39
CA LEU A 113 -0.36 -10.16 -10.52
C LEU A 113 1.05 -9.93 -9.97
N ALA A 114 1.37 -10.46 -8.78
CA ALA A 114 2.70 -10.33 -8.19
C ALA A 114 3.80 -10.90 -9.11
N HIS A 115 3.59 -12.07 -9.67
CA HIS A 115 4.52 -12.68 -10.63
C HIS A 115 4.57 -11.91 -11.96
N HIS A 116 3.43 -11.42 -12.44
CA HIS A 116 3.37 -10.59 -13.66
C HIS A 116 4.20 -9.30 -13.47
N VAL A 117 3.95 -8.57 -12.41
CA VAL A 117 4.68 -7.34 -12.07
C VAL A 117 6.17 -7.63 -11.88
N GLY A 118 6.51 -8.69 -11.15
CA GLY A 118 7.89 -9.08 -10.91
C GLY A 118 8.68 -9.30 -12.20
N ARG A 119 8.13 -10.05 -13.15
CA ARG A 119 8.78 -10.29 -14.46
C ARG A 119 9.01 -9.01 -15.27
N HIS A 120 8.14 -8.00 -15.13
CA HIS A 120 8.28 -6.74 -15.86
C HIS A 120 9.24 -5.76 -15.18
N ILE A 121 9.32 -5.77 -13.85
CA ILE A 121 10.19 -4.86 -13.09
C ILE A 121 11.64 -5.37 -13.05
N ASP A 122 11.85 -6.67 -12.96
CA ASP A 122 13.17 -7.28 -12.78
C ASP A 122 14.23 -6.77 -13.80
N PRO A 123 13.97 -6.73 -15.11
CA PRO A 123 14.92 -6.18 -16.07
C PRO A 123 15.14 -4.67 -15.97
N LEU A 124 14.23 -3.94 -15.34
CA LEU A 124 14.31 -2.49 -15.19
C LEU A 124 15.08 -2.06 -13.92
N LEU A 125 15.26 -2.96 -12.96
CA LEU A 125 15.90 -2.70 -11.67
C LEU A 125 17.07 -3.66 -11.41
N PRO A 126 18.15 -3.64 -12.24
CA PRO A 126 19.23 -4.61 -12.15
C PRO A 126 20.01 -4.58 -10.82
N GLY A 127 19.83 -3.52 -10.02
CA GLY A 127 20.42 -3.42 -8.67
C GLY A 127 19.55 -3.98 -7.55
N TYR A 128 18.35 -4.48 -7.88
CA TYR A 128 17.39 -4.99 -6.90
C TYR A 128 17.12 -6.47 -7.09
N ARG A 129 16.94 -7.18 -5.97
CA ARG A 129 16.42 -8.54 -5.96
C ARG A 129 14.89 -8.48 -5.90
N ILE A 130 14.22 -8.96 -6.93
CA ILE A 130 12.75 -9.03 -6.98
C ILE A 130 12.32 -10.37 -6.37
N ILE A 131 11.57 -10.31 -5.27
CA ILE A 131 11.14 -11.49 -4.50
C ILE A 131 9.62 -11.64 -4.61
N THR A 132 9.18 -12.67 -5.31
CA THR A 132 7.78 -13.04 -5.48
C THR A 132 7.38 -14.29 -4.70
N ASP A 133 8.33 -15.13 -4.31
CA ASP A 133 8.04 -16.31 -3.49
C ASP A 133 7.69 -15.90 -2.06
N LEU A 134 6.48 -16.21 -1.64
CA LEU A 134 6.02 -15.93 -0.27
C LEU A 134 6.87 -16.61 0.81
N ALA A 135 7.51 -17.74 0.50
CA ALA A 135 8.40 -18.41 1.45
C ALA A 135 9.64 -17.57 1.79
N GLU A 136 10.11 -16.77 0.83
CA GLU A 136 11.25 -15.86 0.99
C GLU A 136 10.85 -14.50 1.60
N ILE A 137 9.56 -14.14 1.56
CA ILE A 137 9.05 -12.89 2.15
C ILE A 137 8.80 -13.10 3.66
N PRO A 138 9.36 -12.23 4.53
CA PRO A 138 9.09 -12.30 5.96
C PRO A 138 7.59 -12.28 6.25
N VAL A 139 7.12 -13.13 7.15
CA VAL A 139 5.68 -13.36 7.40
C VAL A 139 4.88 -12.07 7.58
N ARG A 140 5.43 -11.10 8.33
CA ARG A 140 4.75 -9.79 8.58
C ARG A 140 4.68 -8.88 7.35
N LEU A 141 5.47 -9.16 6.30
CA LEU A 141 5.54 -8.36 5.08
C LEU A 141 4.81 -9.03 3.89
N ARG A 142 4.21 -10.20 4.10
CA ARG A 142 3.51 -10.94 3.04
C ARG A 142 2.20 -10.30 2.57
N GLY A 143 1.60 -9.39 3.35
CA GLY A 143 0.33 -8.73 3.00
C GLY A 143 -0.89 -9.66 3.02
N LEU A 144 -0.83 -10.80 3.71
CA LEU A 144 -1.88 -11.83 3.69
C LEU A 144 -2.89 -11.72 4.83
N HIS A 145 -2.73 -10.77 5.75
CA HIS A 145 -3.58 -10.68 6.94
C HIS A 145 -5.01 -10.29 6.56
N ASP A 146 -6.01 -10.99 7.12
CA ASP A 146 -7.43 -10.80 6.78
C ASP A 146 -7.94 -9.38 7.07
N ARG A 147 -7.42 -8.71 8.11
CA ARG A 147 -7.77 -7.32 8.42
C ARG A 147 -7.02 -6.26 7.62
N ASN A 148 -6.16 -6.64 6.68
CA ASN A 148 -5.61 -5.67 5.74
C ASN A 148 -6.76 -5.17 4.85
N PRO A 149 -7.03 -3.86 4.75
CA PRO A 149 -8.15 -3.32 3.98
C PRO A 149 -8.23 -3.84 2.55
N VAL A 150 -7.10 -4.04 1.91
CA VAL A 150 -7.04 -4.61 0.55
C VAL A 150 -7.48 -6.08 0.47
N ASN A 151 -7.62 -6.76 1.60
CA ASN A 151 -8.08 -8.14 1.68
C ASN A 151 -9.54 -8.26 2.19
N LEU A 152 -10.20 -7.16 2.54
CA LEU A 152 -11.57 -7.13 3.06
C LEU A 152 -12.62 -7.18 1.95
N SER A 153 -12.28 -6.79 0.73
CA SER A 153 -13.20 -6.89 -0.39
C SER A 153 -13.24 -8.31 -0.96
N LEU A 154 -14.44 -8.79 -1.26
CA LEU A 154 -14.68 -10.14 -1.80
C LEU A 154 -14.13 -10.35 -3.22
N ILE A 155 -13.62 -9.31 -3.87
CA ILE A 155 -13.18 -9.31 -5.28
C ILE A 155 -11.67 -9.07 -5.41
N HIS A 156 -10.93 -8.95 -4.33
CA HIS A 156 -9.46 -8.80 -4.40
C HIS A 156 -8.79 -10.15 -4.65
N ILE A 157 -8.57 -10.38 -5.91
CA ILE A 157 -7.81 -11.52 -6.41
C ILE A 157 -6.32 -11.19 -6.31
#